data_bf7a320c80b34cf5a9c4b56116b40c2e
#
_entry.id   bf7a320c80b34cf5a9c4b56116b40c2e
#
_cell.length_a   1.000
_cell.length_b   1.000
_cell.length_c   1.000
_cell.angle_alpha   90.00
_cell.angle_beta   90.00
_cell.angle_gamma   90.00
#
_symmetry.space_group_name_H-M   'P 1'
#
loop_
_entity.id
_entity.type
_entity.pdbx_description
1 polymer ?
#
loop_
_entity_poly.entity_id
_entity_poly.type
_entity_poly.pdbx_seq_one_letter_code
_entity_poly.pdbx_strand_id
1 'polypeptide(L)'
;MQAASKSRTLRCALLLCLPALVAAAPRLHAQHDVLAQIHAALDAGEADRALSALRSMPQAGATSADAQNLACRVHYTLQQWDAAADTCERAVHLDGQNSTNHMWLGRALGEKAGRASFLSAYSLGKRVRAEFELAVRLNPRNAEALTDLGEFYKEAPGVVGGGTDKAEQIAQQLDHVDPARAHQLRARIAEAHKDYGTAEREYKAAIAASPHPALHWTTLASFFRRRQRWQDLDWAIHNSYAAARSDRHATVALYDGAGVLTEANRDPDLAAKMLETYLASDSKTEEGPAFEAHLRLARLKKKLGDRAGAEHERMAALALAHDYKPAQEAKF
;
A
#
# COMPACT_ATOMS: atom_id res chain seq x y z
N MET A 1 62.80 49.86 -44.56
CA MET A 1 63.16 49.53 -43.15
C MET A 1 62.16 48.63 -42.59
N GLN A 2 62.56 47.42 -42.26
CA GLN A 2 61.83 46.28 -41.81
C GLN A 2 61.42 46.38 -40.32
N ALA A 3 60.30 45.90 -39.98
CA ALA A 3 60.04 45.32 -38.64
C ALA A 3 59.04 44.17 -38.73
N ALA A 4 59.49 42.99 -38.44
CA ALA A 4 58.77 41.75 -38.43
C ALA A 4 57.93 41.63 -37.16
N SER A 5 56.64 41.20 -37.30
CA SER A 5 55.76 40.82 -36.21
C SER A 5 55.78 39.32 -36.05
N LYS A 6 56.20 38.84 -34.87
CA LYS A 6 56.07 37.42 -34.43
C LYS A 6 54.68 37.10 -33.92
N SER A 7 53.95 36.31 -34.66
CA SER A 7 52.78 35.62 -34.14
C SER A 7 53.16 34.49 -33.18
N ARG A 8 52.68 34.53 -31.91
CA ARG A 8 52.76 33.41 -30.99
C ARG A 8 51.35 32.74 -30.92
N THR A 9 51.34 31.58 -31.46
CA THR A 9 50.20 30.61 -31.34
C THR A 9 49.96 30.22 -29.90
N LEU A 10 48.76 30.45 -29.43
CA LEU A 10 48.23 29.86 -28.21
C LEU A 10 47.37 28.64 -28.60
N ARG A 11 47.98 27.48 -28.60
CA ARG A 11 47.29 26.18 -28.70
C ARG A 11 47.37 25.46 -27.37
N CYS A 12 46.33 24.68 -27.08
CA CYS A 12 46.19 23.70 -26.02
C CYS A 12 45.71 24.19 -24.66
N ALA A 13 44.41 24.01 -24.42
CA ALA A 13 43.86 23.35 -23.22
C ALA A 13 42.33 23.14 -23.36
N LEU A 14 41.91 22.19 -24.19
CA LEU A 14 40.51 21.74 -24.23
C LEU A 14 40.48 20.28 -24.66
N LEU A 15 40.89 19.38 -23.77
CA LEU A 15 40.73 17.94 -23.94
C LEU A 15 41.13 17.24 -22.64
N LEU A 16 40.22 17.14 -21.66
CA LEU A 16 40.30 16.16 -20.56
C LEU A 16 39.08 16.25 -19.62
N CYS A 17 37.82 16.16 -20.14
CA CYS A 17 36.63 15.98 -19.31
C CYS A 17 35.55 15.08 -19.94
N LEU A 18 35.88 14.11 -20.79
CA LEU A 18 34.88 13.26 -21.43
C LEU A 18 34.84 11.76 -21.04
N PRO A 19 35.69 11.15 -20.19
CA PRO A 19 35.49 9.74 -19.86
C PRO A 19 34.60 9.50 -18.66
N ALA A 20 34.21 10.50 -17.84
CA ALA A 20 33.41 10.26 -16.63
C ALA A 20 31.89 10.09 -16.87
N LEU A 21 31.37 10.68 -17.95
CA LEU A 21 29.93 10.60 -18.26
C LEU A 21 29.52 9.25 -18.91
N VAL A 22 30.39 8.56 -19.61
CA VAL A 22 30.08 7.30 -20.30
C VAL A 22 30.00 6.10 -19.34
N ALA A 23 30.67 6.16 -18.19
CA ALA A 23 30.66 5.07 -17.21
C ALA A 23 29.49 5.17 -16.21
N ALA A 24 28.76 6.28 -16.12
CA ALA A 24 27.66 6.47 -15.22
C ALA A 24 26.31 5.93 -15.78
N ALA A 25 26.11 6.00 -17.09
CA ALA A 25 24.88 5.58 -17.73
C ALA A 25 24.53 4.08 -17.54
N PRO A 26 25.44 3.11 -17.71
CA PRO A 26 25.11 1.69 -17.50
C PRO A 26 24.83 1.35 -16.03
N ARG A 27 25.40 2.08 -15.07
CA ARG A 27 25.12 1.88 -13.64
C ARG A 27 23.75 2.39 -13.23
N LEU A 28 23.29 3.51 -13.78
CA LEU A 28 21.94 4.04 -13.54
C LEU A 28 20.87 3.10 -14.10
N HIS A 29 21.06 2.55 -15.31
CA HIS A 29 20.13 1.58 -15.89
C HIS A 29 20.03 0.31 -15.03
N ALA A 30 21.18 -0.25 -14.62
CA ALA A 30 21.18 -1.44 -13.77
C ALA A 30 20.48 -1.21 -12.41
N GLN A 31 20.62 -0.04 -11.81
CA GLN A 31 19.94 0.31 -10.57
C GLN A 31 18.42 0.44 -10.78
N HIS A 32 17.99 1.08 -11.85
CA HIS A 32 16.58 1.23 -12.19
C HIS A 32 15.93 -0.14 -12.45
N ASP A 33 16.61 -1.05 -13.13
CA ASP A 33 16.14 -2.41 -13.40
C ASP A 33 15.94 -3.21 -12.09
N VAL A 34 16.84 -3.06 -11.11
CA VAL A 34 16.70 -3.73 -9.82
C VAL A 34 15.53 -3.16 -9.01
N LEU A 35 15.36 -1.84 -8.98
CA LEU A 35 14.20 -1.23 -8.30
C LEU A 35 12.87 -1.69 -8.91
N ALA A 36 12.79 -1.78 -10.25
CA ALA A 36 11.63 -2.31 -10.94
C ALA A 36 11.35 -3.80 -10.59
N GLN A 37 12.41 -4.61 -10.45
CA GLN A 37 12.28 -6.00 -10.01
C GLN A 37 11.77 -6.09 -8.56
N ILE A 38 12.22 -5.21 -7.67
CA ILE A 38 11.73 -5.16 -6.27
C ILE A 38 10.25 -4.77 -6.24
N HIS A 39 9.84 -3.76 -7.01
CA HIS A 39 8.44 -3.40 -7.16
C HIS A 39 7.58 -4.58 -7.63
N ALA A 40 8.01 -5.23 -8.73
CA ALA A 40 7.28 -6.37 -9.26
C ALA A 40 7.18 -7.55 -8.26
N ALA A 41 8.23 -7.80 -7.47
CA ALA A 41 8.20 -8.83 -6.44
C ALA A 41 7.28 -8.44 -5.27
N LEU A 42 7.25 -7.15 -4.89
CA LEU A 42 6.37 -6.63 -3.85
C LEU A 42 4.89 -6.76 -4.28
N ASP A 43 4.56 -6.31 -5.50
CA ASP A 43 3.22 -6.44 -6.07
C ASP A 43 2.79 -7.91 -6.19
N ALA A 44 3.70 -8.78 -6.59
CA ALA A 44 3.43 -10.22 -6.65
C ALA A 44 3.26 -10.88 -5.25
N GLY A 45 3.59 -10.17 -4.17
CA GLY A 45 3.59 -10.71 -2.81
C GLY A 45 4.72 -11.73 -2.58
N GLU A 46 5.87 -11.54 -3.23
CA GLU A 46 7.08 -12.36 -3.14
C GLU A 46 8.12 -11.66 -2.24
N ALA A 47 7.83 -11.56 -0.93
CA ALA A 47 8.62 -10.74 0.00
C ALA A 47 10.10 -11.17 0.06
N ASP A 48 10.39 -12.47 0.05
CA ASP A 48 11.76 -12.99 0.09
C ASP A 48 12.55 -12.61 -1.16
N ARG A 49 11.90 -12.59 -2.33
CA ARG A 49 12.50 -12.15 -3.59
C ARG A 49 12.79 -10.65 -3.56
N ALA A 50 11.87 -9.84 -3.07
CA ALA A 50 12.06 -8.41 -2.89
C ALA A 50 13.23 -8.11 -1.94
N LEU A 51 13.30 -8.77 -0.77
CA LEU A 51 14.39 -8.63 0.19
C LEU A 51 15.74 -9.12 -0.38
N SER A 52 15.73 -10.21 -1.16
CA SER A 52 16.94 -10.70 -1.82
C SER A 52 17.47 -9.70 -2.85
N ALA A 53 16.58 -9.12 -3.66
CA ALA A 53 16.93 -8.09 -4.63
C ALA A 53 17.49 -6.84 -3.95
N LEU A 54 16.89 -6.38 -2.84
CA LEU A 54 17.40 -5.26 -2.03
C LEU A 54 18.82 -5.54 -1.52
N ARG A 55 19.09 -6.76 -1.00
CA ARG A 55 20.42 -7.15 -0.51
C ARG A 55 21.47 -7.26 -1.62
N SER A 56 21.06 -7.57 -2.84
CA SER A 56 21.97 -7.69 -3.99
C SER A 56 22.34 -6.34 -4.62
N MET A 57 21.68 -5.25 -4.21
CA MET A 57 21.98 -3.91 -4.73
C MET A 57 23.41 -3.47 -4.33
N PRO A 58 24.16 -2.79 -5.23
CA PRO A 58 25.37 -2.09 -4.85
C PRO A 58 25.10 -1.11 -3.69
N GLN A 59 26.07 -0.91 -2.79
CA GLN A 59 25.87 -0.09 -1.58
C GLN A 59 25.30 1.30 -1.88
N ALA A 60 25.78 1.96 -2.93
CA ALA A 60 25.26 3.28 -3.34
C ALA A 60 23.78 3.26 -3.74
N GLY A 61 23.30 2.18 -4.36
CA GLY A 61 21.87 2.00 -4.69
C GLY A 61 21.04 1.60 -3.49
N ALA A 62 21.53 0.68 -2.66
CA ALA A 62 20.86 0.21 -1.45
C ALA A 62 20.60 1.34 -0.42
N THR A 63 21.39 2.42 -0.46
CA THR A 63 21.22 3.61 0.38
C THR A 63 20.42 4.73 -0.29
N SER A 64 19.78 4.49 -1.45
CA SER A 64 18.89 5.48 -2.07
C SER A 64 17.56 5.58 -1.34
N ALA A 65 16.88 6.75 -1.44
CA ALA A 65 15.55 6.94 -0.84
C ALA A 65 14.52 5.92 -1.36
N ASP A 66 14.56 5.64 -2.66
CA ASP A 66 13.64 4.67 -3.29
C ASP A 66 13.86 3.24 -2.76
N ALA A 67 15.12 2.80 -2.62
CA ALA A 67 15.42 1.48 -2.06
C ALA A 67 14.97 1.37 -0.59
N GLN A 68 15.18 2.43 0.21
CA GLN A 68 14.73 2.46 1.60
C GLN A 68 13.19 2.50 1.69
N ASN A 69 12.50 3.20 0.79
CA ASN A 69 11.05 3.18 0.72
C ASN A 69 10.51 1.78 0.37
N LEU A 70 11.10 1.14 -0.64
CA LEU A 70 10.73 -0.23 -1.00
C LEU A 70 10.99 -1.22 0.14
N ALA A 71 12.13 -1.10 0.84
CA ALA A 71 12.41 -1.91 2.01
C ALA A 71 11.36 -1.69 3.12
N CYS A 72 10.95 -0.43 3.34
CA CYS A 72 9.86 -0.12 4.27
C CYS A 72 8.57 -0.85 3.90
N ARG A 73 8.16 -0.79 2.64
CA ARG A 73 6.94 -1.44 2.15
C ARG A 73 7.00 -2.96 2.28
N VAL A 74 8.14 -3.58 1.98
CA VAL A 74 8.33 -5.03 2.20
C VAL A 74 8.22 -5.38 3.69
N HIS A 75 8.88 -4.64 4.58
CA HIS A 75 8.76 -4.86 6.01
C HIS A 75 7.34 -4.61 6.52
N TYR A 76 6.64 -3.63 5.96
CA TYR A 76 5.24 -3.33 6.28
C TYR A 76 4.33 -4.51 5.92
N THR A 77 4.44 -5.08 4.70
CA THR A 77 3.64 -6.24 4.29
C THR A 77 3.94 -7.47 5.15
N LEU A 78 5.19 -7.64 5.61
CA LEU A 78 5.60 -8.70 6.54
C LEU A 78 5.17 -8.46 7.99
N GLN A 79 4.49 -7.34 8.29
CA GLN A 79 4.09 -6.93 9.65
C GLN A 79 5.29 -6.73 10.61
N GLN A 80 6.45 -6.39 10.05
CA GLN A 80 7.68 -6.08 10.79
C GLN A 80 7.74 -4.57 11.09
N TRP A 81 6.83 -4.09 11.93
CA TRP A 81 6.52 -2.68 12.11
C TRP A 81 7.69 -1.79 12.52
N ASP A 82 8.60 -2.30 13.35
CA ASP A 82 9.80 -1.57 13.75
C ASP A 82 10.75 -1.39 12.57
N ALA A 83 11.04 -2.47 11.85
CA ALA A 83 11.88 -2.43 10.65
C ALA A 83 11.26 -1.56 9.54
N ALA A 84 9.93 -1.60 9.37
CA ALA A 84 9.22 -0.73 8.44
C ALA A 84 9.40 0.74 8.82
N ALA A 85 9.16 1.13 10.08
CA ALA A 85 9.33 2.50 10.54
C ALA A 85 10.78 2.98 10.35
N ASP A 86 11.77 2.17 10.74
CA ASP A 86 13.19 2.51 10.63
C ASP A 86 13.63 2.71 9.17
N THR A 87 13.15 1.88 8.25
CA THR A 87 13.48 2.02 6.81
C THR A 87 12.74 3.19 6.18
N CYS A 88 11.48 3.44 6.55
CA CYS A 88 10.75 4.64 6.13
C CYS A 88 11.40 5.93 6.65
N GLU A 89 11.87 5.98 7.90
CA GLU A 89 12.61 7.14 8.44
C GLU A 89 13.88 7.42 7.64
N ARG A 90 14.60 6.36 7.23
CA ARG A 90 15.77 6.54 6.35
C ARG A 90 15.37 7.07 4.99
N ALA A 91 14.27 6.60 4.38
CA ALA A 91 13.78 7.11 3.11
C ALA A 91 13.46 8.61 3.19
N VAL A 92 12.75 9.03 4.23
CA VAL A 92 12.43 10.46 4.48
C VAL A 92 13.70 11.28 4.74
N HIS A 93 14.68 10.73 5.47
CA HIS A 93 15.95 11.43 5.71
C HIS A 93 16.73 11.66 4.41
N LEU A 94 16.70 10.72 3.47
CA LEU A 94 17.39 10.79 2.18
C LEU A 94 16.66 11.69 1.18
N ASP A 95 15.34 11.66 1.17
CA ASP A 95 14.48 12.51 0.33
C ASP A 95 13.23 12.93 1.10
N GLY A 96 13.35 14.02 1.85
CA GLY A 96 12.27 14.63 2.62
C GLY A 96 11.32 15.52 1.78
N GLN A 97 11.47 15.56 0.47
CA GLN A 97 10.53 16.25 -0.42
C GLN A 97 9.61 15.28 -1.18
N ASN A 98 9.73 14.00 -0.92
CA ASN A 98 8.93 12.97 -1.55
C ASN A 98 7.67 12.65 -0.72
N SER A 99 6.50 13.01 -1.26
CA SER A 99 5.19 12.74 -0.66
C SER A 99 4.98 11.28 -0.26
N THR A 100 5.41 10.35 -1.13
CA THR A 100 5.26 8.91 -0.89
C THR A 100 6.08 8.42 0.30
N ASN A 101 7.28 8.96 0.52
CA ASN A 101 8.11 8.61 1.68
C ASN A 101 7.41 8.98 3.00
N HIS A 102 6.85 10.18 3.07
CA HIS A 102 6.09 10.63 4.25
C HIS A 102 4.81 9.83 4.46
N MET A 103 4.08 9.53 3.39
CA MET A 103 2.88 8.70 3.45
C MET A 103 3.19 7.31 4.04
N TRP A 104 4.21 6.62 3.53
CA TRP A 104 4.59 5.31 4.04
C TRP A 104 5.14 5.35 5.47
N LEU A 105 5.87 6.41 5.84
CA LEU A 105 6.27 6.61 7.24
C LEU A 105 5.05 6.79 8.14
N GLY A 106 4.07 7.58 7.72
CA GLY A 106 2.80 7.75 8.44
C GLY A 106 2.08 6.42 8.65
N ARG A 107 1.97 5.58 7.62
CA ARG A 107 1.38 4.22 7.69
C ARG A 107 2.14 3.33 8.69
N ALA A 108 3.47 3.26 8.59
CA ALA A 108 4.30 2.44 9.48
C ALA A 108 4.21 2.88 10.95
N LEU A 109 4.23 4.20 11.21
CA LEU A 109 4.04 4.75 12.55
C LEU A 109 2.62 4.51 13.09
N GLY A 110 1.60 4.52 12.23
CA GLY A 110 0.21 4.21 12.57
C GLY A 110 0.07 2.79 13.11
N GLU A 111 0.68 1.81 12.44
CA GLU A 111 0.71 0.43 12.90
C GLU A 111 1.43 0.25 14.24
N LYS A 112 2.52 0.97 14.45
CA LYS A 112 3.21 1.01 15.76
C LYS A 112 2.34 1.65 16.84
N ALA A 113 1.62 2.73 16.53
CA ALA A 113 0.75 3.41 17.48
C ALA A 113 -0.37 2.51 17.99
N GLY A 114 -0.99 1.72 17.09
CA GLY A 114 -2.05 0.78 17.44
C GLY A 114 -1.63 -0.33 18.43
N ARG A 115 -0.32 -0.55 18.60
CA ARG A 115 0.26 -1.61 19.48
C ARG A 115 1.02 -1.04 20.67
N ALA A 116 1.15 0.28 20.76
CA ALA A 116 1.94 0.97 21.76
C ALA A 116 1.15 1.19 23.07
N SER A 117 1.89 1.48 24.17
CA SER A 117 1.28 1.99 25.40
C SER A 117 0.62 3.35 25.13
N PHE A 118 -0.33 3.74 25.98
CA PHE A 118 -1.11 4.98 25.82
C PHE A 118 -0.22 6.23 25.58
N LEU A 119 0.85 6.41 26.36
CA LEU A 119 1.74 7.56 26.20
C LEU A 119 2.52 7.53 24.88
N SER A 120 3.01 6.35 24.51
CA SER A 120 3.69 6.15 23.23
C SER A 120 2.73 6.30 22.05
N ALA A 121 1.51 5.78 22.16
CA ALA A 121 0.47 5.92 21.14
C ALA A 121 0.11 7.40 20.89
N TYR A 122 0.03 8.20 21.96
CA TYR A 122 -0.20 9.65 21.85
C TYR A 122 0.92 10.37 21.07
N SER A 123 2.18 10.08 21.40
CA SER A 123 3.34 10.67 20.71
C SER A 123 3.38 10.23 19.24
N LEU A 124 3.20 8.93 18.98
CA LEU A 124 3.16 8.37 17.62
C LEU A 124 2.00 8.94 16.81
N GLY A 125 0.80 9.07 17.38
CA GLY A 125 -0.35 9.63 16.69
C GLY A 125 -0.13 11.07 16.20
N LYS A 126 0.59 11.89 17.00
CA LYS A 126 1.00 13.23 16.53
C LYS A 126 1.98 13.18 15.37
N ARG A 127 2.93 12.23 15.39
CA ARG A 127 3.87 12.04 14.28
C ARG A 127 3.14 11.54 13.02
N VAL A 128 2.25 10.55 13.15
CA VAL A 128 1.42 10.05 12.03
C VAL A 128 0.69 11.19 11.34
N ARG A 129 0.03 12.06 12.14
CA ARG A 129 -0.64 13.24 11.58
C ARG A 129 0.33 14.13 10.80
N ALA A 130 1.47 14.47 11.41
CA ALA A 130 2.46 15.37 10.80
C ALA A 130 3.00 14.82 9.48
N GLU A 131 3.24 13.51 9.42
CA GLU A 131 3.73 12.84 8.21
C GLU A 131 2.67 12.84 7.09
N PHE A 132 1.40 12.51 7.39
CA PHE A 132 0.33 12.57 6.40
C PHE A 132 0.03 14.00 5.94
N GLU A 133 0.00 14.98 6.86
CA GLU A 133 -0.16 16.39 6.50
C GLU A 133 0.98 16.88 5.60
N LEU A 134 2.21 16.43 5.84
CA LEU A 134 3.36 16.78 4.99
C LEU A 134 3.28 16.08 3.64
N ALA A 135 2.90 14.80 3.59
CA ALA A 135 2.68 14.08 2.34
C ALA A 135 1.68 14.80 1.43
N VAL A 136 0.55 15.24 1.97
CA VAL A 136 -0.49 15.99 1.23
C VAL A 136 0.03 17.38 0.81
N ARG A 137 0.78 18.09 1.66
CA ARG A 137 1.38 19.39 1.27
C ARG A 137 2.38 19.27 0.13
N LEU A 138 3.21 18.23 0.14
CA LEU A 138 4.22 17.97 -0.91
C LEU A 138 3.58 17.58 -2.24
N ASN A 139 2.52 16.79 -2.19
CA ASN A 139 1.74 16.44 -3.39
C ASN A 139 0.22 16.43 -3.09
N PRO A 140 -0.46 17.57 -3.31
CA PRO A 140 -1.90 17.69 -3.07
C PRO A 140 -2.78 16.82 -4.01
N ARG A 141 -2.17 16.17 -5.00
CA ARG A 141 -2.85 15.24 -5.92
C ARG A 141 -2.56 13.78 -5.61
N ASN A 142 -1.84 13.47 -4.52
CA ASN A 142 -1.64 12.13 -4.06
C ASN A 142 -2.93 11.61 -3.38
N ALA A 143 -3.74 10.88 -4.15
CA ALA A 143 -5.04 10.36 -3.69
C ALA A 143 -4.90 9.42 -2.47
N GLU A 144 -3.82 8.64 -2.40
CA GLU A 144 -3.56 7.76 -1.27
C GLU A 144 -3.24 8.56 0.00
N ALA A 145 -2.33 9.54 -0.09
CA ALA A 145 -1.98 10.39 1.05
C ALA A 145 -3.20 11.19 1.57
N LEU A 146 -4.05 11.68 0.65
CA LEU A 146 -5.32 12.31 1.01
C LEU A 146 -6.25 11.33 1.72
N THR A 147 -6.37 10.10 1.22
CA THR A 147 -7.21 9.06 1.84
C THR A 147 -6.70 8.74 3.25
N ASP A 148 -5.39 8.51 3.41
CA ASP A 148 -4.77 8.19 4.71
C ASP A 148 -4.96 9.33 5.71
N LEU A 149 -4.79 10.59 5.28
CA LEU A 149 -5.03 11.77 6.13
C LEU A 149 -6.50 11.92 6.52
N GLY A 150 -7.42 11.71 5.57
CA GLY A 150 -8.86 11.75 5.81
C GLY A 150 -9.31 10.69 6.82
N GLU A 151 -8.83 9.47 6.66
CA GLU A 151 -9.09 8.37 7.60
C GLU A 151 -8.49 8.65 8.98
N PHE A 152 -7.25 9.17 9.03
CA PHE A 152 -6.66 9.61 10.28
C PHE A 152 -7.54 10.65 10.99
N TYR A 153 -7.98 11.70 10.30
CA TYR A 153 -8.81 12.72 10.91
C TYR A 153 -10.16 12.18 11.40
N LYS A 154 -10.75 11.26 10.66
CA LYS A 154 -12.01 10.62 11.06
C LYS A 154 -11.86 9.72 12.30
N GLU A 155 -10.75 8.97 12.41
CA GLU A 155 -10.57 7.94 13.46
C GLU A 155 -9.87 8.45 14.72
N ALA A 156 -8.91 9.37 14.54
CA ALA A 156 -8.05 9.80 15.65
C ALA A 156 -8.82 10.69 16.65
N PRO A 157 -8.54 10.55 17.96
CA PRO A 157 -9.07 11.46 18.95
C PRO A 157 -8.63 12.91 18.71
N GLY A 158 -9.48 13.89 19.08
CA GLY A 158 -9.16 15.32 18.94
C GLY A 158 -7.85 15.74 19.62
N VAL A 159 -7.47 15.07 20.71
CA VAL A 159 -6.21 15.32 21.45
C VAL A 159 -4.94 15.08 20.61
N VAL A 160 -4.98 14.20 19.61
CA VAL A 160 -3.91 14.03 18.63
C VAL A 160 -4.17 14.77 17.31
N GLY A 161 -5.26 15.51 17.25
CA GLY A 161 -5.62 16.39 16.14
C GLY A 161 -6.62 15.82 15.15
N GLY A 162 -7.31 14.72 15.47
CA GLY A 162 -8.46 14.21 14.72
C GLY A 162 -9.64 15.19 14.72
N GLY A 163 -10.64 14.92 13.88
CA GLY A 163 -11.88 15.67 13.77
C GLY A 163 -12.58 15.44 12.44
N THR A 164 -13.87 15.15 12.48
CA THR A 164 -14.67 14.86 11.28
C THR A 164 -14.76 16.05 10.33
N ASP A 165 -14.75 17.29 10.85
CA ASP A 165 -14.74 18.49 10.01
C ASP A 165 -13.48 18.56 9.14
N LYS A 166 -12.33 18.13 9.67
CA LYS A 166 -11.08 18.04 8.91
C LYS A 166 -11.15 16.93 7.87
N ALA A 167 -11.72 15.79 8.25
CA ALA A 167 -11.93 14.69 7.30
C ALA A 167 -12.81 15.11 6.12
N GLU A 168 -13.87 15.91 6.38
CA GLU A 168 -14.72 16.46 5.30
C GLU A 168 -13.95 17.44 4.38
N GLN A 169 -13.05 18.26 4.93
CA GLN A 169 -12.17 19.09 4.10
C GLN A 169 -11.26 18.27 3.18
N ILE A 170 -10.78 17.12 3.65
CA ILE A 170 -10.01 16.18 2.82
C ILE A 170 -10.91 15.53 1.76
N ALA A 171 -12.16 15.17 2.09
CA ALA A 171 -13.11 14.66 1.11
C ALA A 171 -13.38 15.67 -0.02
N GLN A 172 -13.48 16.97 0.31
CA GLN A 172 -13.60 18.04 -0.70
C GLN A 172 -12.36 18.16 -1.60
N GLN A 173 -11.15 17.93 -1.07
CA GLN A 173 -9.95 17.89 -1.91
C GLN A 173 -9.95 16.66 -2.83
N LEU A 174 -10.37 15.50 -2.30
CA LEU A 174 -10.51 14.26 -3.07
C LEU A 174 -11.53 14.37 -4.21
N ASP A 175 -12.58 15.20 -4.12
CA ASP A 175 -13.54 15.41 -5.22
C ASP A 175 -12.86 15.78 -6.56
N HIS A 176 -11.72 16.47 -6.48
CA HIS A 176 -10.95 16.91 -7.65
C HIS A 176 -9.83 15.96 -8.08
N VAL A 177 -9.55 14.92 -7.30
CA VAL A 177 -8.44 13.98 -7.52
C VAL A 177 -8.96 12.57 -7.79
N ASP A 178 -9.86 12.09 -6.91
CA ASP A 178 -10.50 10.78 -6.96
C ASP A 178 -11.90 10.87 -6.32
N PRO A 179 -12.94 11.17 -7.10
CA PRO A 179 -14.31 11.30 -6.59
C PRO A 179 -14.84 10.05 -5.87
N ALA A 180 -14.41 8.86 -6.30
CA ALA A 180 -14.85 7.62 -5.66
C ALA A 180 -14.32 7.52 -4.21
N ARG A 181 -13.04 7.87 -3.99
CA ARG A 181 -12.45 7.96 -2.65
C ARG A 181 -13.09 9.08 -1.82
N ALA A 182 -13.47 10.21 -2.43
CA ALA A 182 -14.19 11.29 -1.76
C ALA A 182 -15.52 10.79 -1.17
N HIS A 183 -16.32 10.12 -2.00
CA HIS A 183 -17.58 9.52 -1.58
C HIS A 183 -17.37 8.44 -0.50
N GLN A 184 -16.34 7.61 -0.64
CA GLN A 184 -16.01 6.59 0.36
C GLN A 184 -15.66 7.23 1.72
N LEU A 185 -14.89 8.30 1.75
CA LEU A 185 -14.55 9.00 3.00
C LEU A 185 -15.79 9.63 3.64
N ARG A 186 -16.66 10.28 2.86
CA ARG A 186 -17.95 10.81 3.36
C ARG A 186 -18.86 9.72 3.90
N ALA A 187 -18.92 8.58 3.23
CA ALA A 187 -19.66 7.42 3.74
C ALA A 187 -19.18 7.01 5.13
N ARG A 188 -17.87 6.94 5.33
CA ARG A 188 -17.27 6.59 6.62
C ARG A 188 -17.47 7.66 7.69
N ILE A 189 -17.46 8.95 7.32
CA ILE A 189 -17.80 10.06 8.22
C ILE A 189 -19.27 9.94 8.65
N ALA A 190 -20.20 9.74 7.71
CA ALA A 190 -21.62 9.57 8.00
C ALA A 190 -21.86 8.33 8.90
N GLU A 191 -21.15 7.22 8.66
CA GLU A 191 -21.21 6.03 9.50
C GLU A 191 -20.75 6.32 10.93
N ALA A 192 -19.68 7.09 11.12
CA ALA A 192 -19.20 7.50 12.45
C ALA A 192 -20.25 8.35 13.20
N HIS A 193 -21.00 9.16 12.48
CA HIS A 193 -22.15 9.92 13.02
C HIS A 193 -23.44 9.12 13.14
N LYS A 194 -23.43 7.80 12.79
CA LYS A 194 -24.57 6.90 12.78
C LYS A 194 -25.68 7.32 11.79
N ASP A 195 -25.36 8.18 10.83
CA ASP A 195 -26.24 8.48 9.69
C ASP A 195 -26.05 7.40 8.61
N TYR A 196 -26.62 6.24 8.87
CA TYR A 196 -26.47 5.08 8.01
C TYR A 196 -27.16 5.23 6.64
N GLY A 197 -28.17 6.10 6.56
CA GLY A 197 -28.85 6.40 5.30
C GLY A 197 -27.93 7.19 4.36
N THR A 198 -27.27 8.22 4.87
CA THR A 198 -26.26 8.96 4.11
C THR A 198 -25.04 8.07 3.81
N ALA A 199 -24.56 7.29 4.78
CA ALA A 199 -23.43 6.38 4.57
C ALA A 199 -23.69 5.42 3.38
N GLU A 200 -24.87 4.78 3.33
CA GLU A 200 -25.21 3.86 2.24
C GLU A 200 -25.29 4.59 0.87
N ARG A 201 -25.87 5.79 0.83
CA ARG A 201 -25.91 6.60 -0.42
C ARG A 201 -24.51 6.94 -0.91
N GLU A 202 -23.64 7.37 -0.02
CA GLU A 202 -22.25 7.73 -0.35
C GLU A 202 -21.43 6.52 -0.80
N TYR A 203 -21.57 5.34 -0.15
CA TYR A 203 -20.93 4.12 -0.64
C TYR A 203 -21.41 3.73 -2.04
N LYS A 204 -22.71 3.87 -2.33
CA LYS A 204 -23.24 3.64 -3.69
C LYS A 204 -22.74 4.67 -4.69
N ALA A 205 -22.58 5.93 -4.28
CA ALA A 205 -21.99 6.98 -5.12
C ALA A 205 -20.51 6.68 -5.44
N ALA A 206 -19.74 6.16 -4.47
CA ALA A 206 -18.36 5.72 -4.71
C ALA A 206 -18.29 4.63 -5.80
N ILE A 207 -19.20 3.65 -5.76
CA ILE A 207 -19.30 2.61 -6.80
C ILE A 207 -19.57 3.23 -8.17
N ALA A 208 -20.51 4.18 -8.25
CA ALA A 208 -20.90 4.81 -9.51
C ALA A 208 -19.80 5.74 -10.07
N ALA A 209 -18.99 6.35 -9.20
CA ALA A 209 -17.91 7.26 -9.58
C ALA A 209 -16.63 6.54 -10.01
N SER A 210 -16.46 5.28 -9.67
CA SER A 210 -15.22 4.53 -9.91
C SER A 210 -15.21 3.86 -11.29
N PRO A 211 -14.12 3.97 -12.07
CA PRO A 211 -13.90 3.15 -13.25
C PRO A 211 -13.62 1.67 -12.89
N HIS A 212 -13.23 1.39 -11.64
CA HIS A 212 -12.89 0.09 -11.10
C HIS A 212 -13.73 -0.23 -9.85
N PRO A 213 -15.05 -0.49 -9.99
CA PRO A 213 -15.99 -0.47 -8.87
C PRO A 213 -15.89 -1.66 -7.90
N ALA A 214 -15.13 -2.71 -8.23
CA ALA A 214 -15.10 -3.94 -7.45
C ALA A 214 -14.72 -3.72 -5.98
N LEU A 215 -13.69 -2.89 -5.72
CA LEU A 215 -13.25 -2.58 -4.36
C LEU A 215 -14.32 -1.80 -3.58
N HIS A 216 -15.01 -0.87 -4.24
CA HIS A 216 -16.09 -0.10 -3.61
C HIS A 216 -17.32 -0.97 -3.29
N TRP A 217 -17.60 -1.99 -4.09
CA TRP A 217 -18.58 -3.03 -3.75
C TRP A 217 -18.18 -3.80 -2.49
N THR A 218 -16.90 -4.16 -2.35
CA THR A 218 -16.37 -4.81 -1.15
C THR A 218 -16.49 -3.90 0.08
N THR A 219 -16.22 -2.60 -0.09
CA THR A 219 -16.37 -1.61 0.99
C THR A 219 -17.83 -1.48 1.43
N LEU A 220 -18.79 -1.46 0.49
CA LEU A 220 -20.22 -1.48 0.79
C LEU A 220 -20.63 -2.78 1.51
N ALA A 221 -20.09 -3.93 1.10
CA ALA A 221 -20.31 -5.21 1.80
C ALA A 221 -19.82 -5.16 3.25
N SER A 222 -18.65 -4.54 3.49
CA SER A 222 -18.12 -4.31 4.84
C SER A 222 -19.05 -3.43 5.69
N PHE A 223 -19.66 -2.40 5.10
CA PHE A 223 -20.70 -1.61 5.77
C PHE A 223 -21.91 -2.47 6.13
N PHE A 224 -22.44 -3.25 5.20
CA PHE A 224 -23.57 -4.14 5.49
C PHE A 224 -23.24 -5.19 6.55
N ARG A 225 -22.00 -5.72 6.59
CA ARG A 225 -21.50 -6.59 7.65
C ARG A 225 -21.60 -5.92 9.03
N ARG A 226 -21.09 -4.71 9.16
CA ARG A 226 -21.15 -3.95 10.44
C ARG A 226 -22.60 -3.67 10.87
N ARG A 227 -23.52 -3.60 9.90
CA ARG A 227 -24.96 -3.41 10.13
C ARG A 227 -25.75 -4.72 10.25
N GLN A 228 -25.09 -5.88 10.15
CA GLN A 228 -25.70 -7.21 10.17
C GLN A 228 -26.80 -7.39 9.09
N ARG A 229 -26.68 -6.66 7.98
CA ARG A 229 -27.56 -6.75 6.81
C ARG A 229 -27.04 -7.82 5.86
N TRP A 230 -27.28 -9.07 6.22
CA TRP A 230 -26.61 -10.22 5.60
C TRP A 230 -26.97 -10.42 4.13
N GLN A 231 -28.23 -10.22 3.74
CA GLN A 231 -28.65 -10.35 2.34
C GLN A 231 -28.02 -9.27 1.45
N ASP A 232 -27.93 -8.04 1.96
CA ASP A 232 -27.30 -6.94 1.26
C ASP A 232 -25.78 -7.14 1.16
N LEU A 233 -25.16 -7.73 2.20
CA LEU A 233 -23.76 -8.12 2.16
C LEU A 233 -23.51 -9.14 1.05
N ASP A 234 -24.29 -10.22 1.02
CA ASP A 234 -24.15 -11.27 0.00
C ASP A 234 -24.31 -10.68 -1.40
N TRP A 235 -25.32 -9.82 -1.60
CA TRP A 235 -25.53 -9.12 -2.87
C TRP A 235 -24.34 -8.25 -3.26
N ALA A 236 -23.78 -7.47 -2.34
CA ALA A 236 -22.64 -6.61 -2.60
C ALA A 236 -21.37 -7.42 -2.93
N ILE A 237 -21.12 -8.53 -2.21
CA ILE A 237 -19.98 -9.43 -2.49
C ILE A 237 -20.10 -10.08 -3.86
N HIS A 238 -21.30 -10.53 -4.27
CA HIS A 238 -21.47 -11.10 -5.62
C HIS A 238 -21.21 -10.08 -6.72
N ASN A 239 -21.62 -8.82 -6.52
CA ASN A 239 -21.30 -7.73 -7.46
C ASN A 239 -19.80 -7.42 -7.48
N SER A 240 -19.14 -7.38 -6.30
CA SER A 240 -17.67 -7.23 -6.21
C SER A 240 -16.94 -8.34 -6.97
N TYR A 241 -17.34 -9.60 -6.73
CA TYR A 241 -16.74 -10.77 -7.37
C TYR A 241 -16.91 -10.74 -8.89
N ALA A 242 -18.12 -10.42 -9.37
CA ALA A 242 -18.39 -10.30 -10.79
C ALA A 242 -17.54 -9.18 -11.46
N ALA A 243 -17.48 -7.99 -10.84
CA ALA A 243 -16.71 -6.87 -11.34
C ALA A 243 -15.19 -7.16 -11.35
N ALA A 244 -14.65 -7.72 -10.26
CA ALA A 244 -13.21 -8.02 -10.15
C ALA A 244 -12.73 -9.07 -11.17
N ARG A 245 -13.58 -10.02 -11.56
CA ARG A 245 -13.23 -11.03 -12.57
C ARG A 245 -13.10 -10.47 -13.98
N SER A 246 -13.71 -9.36 -14.27
CA SER A 246 -13.66 -8.68 -15.56
C SER A 246 -12.67 -7.52 -15.62
N ASP A 247 -12.06 -7.17 -14.48
CA ASP A 247 -11.18 -6.03 -14.35
C ASP A 247 -9.86 -6.39 -13.65
N ARG A 248 -8.79 -6.48 -14.44
CA ARG A 248 -7.44 -6.78 -13.94
C ARG A 248 -6.89 -5.74 -12.97
N HIS A 249 -7.42 -4.52 -12.96
CA HIS A 249 -7.00 -3.45 -12.04
C HIS A 249 -7.71 -3.48 -10.69
N ALA A 250 -8.68 -4.37 -10.54
CA ALA A 250 -9.50 -4.46 -9.33
C ALA A 250 -9.45 -5.85 -8.67
N THR A 251 -8.43 -6.66 -8.99
CA THR A 251 -8.32 -8.03 -8.47
C THR A 251 -8.15 -8.10 -6.96
N VAL A 252 -7.57 -7.08 -6.32
CA VAL A 252 -7.45 -6.98 -4.86
C VAL A 252 -8.82 -7.03 -4.15
N ALA A 253 -9.90 -6.64 -4.83
CA ALA A 253 -11.25 -6.78 -4.31
C ALA A 253 -11.66 -8.25 -4.04
N LEU A 254 -11.02 -9.22 -4.72
CA LEU A 254 -11.20 -10.65 -4.44
C LEU A 254 -10.61 -11.02 -3.07
N TYR A 255 -9.41 -10.52 -2.79
CA TYR A 255 -8.74 -10.71 -1.51
C TYR A 255 -9.50 -10.07 -0.35
N ASP A 256 -9.94 -8.82 -0.52
CA ASP A 256 -10.71 -8.10 0.50
C ASP A 256 -12.12 -8.69 0.68
N GLY A 257 -12.79 -9.06 -0.41
CA GLY A 257 -14.12 -9.67 -0.36
C GLY A 257 -14.11 -11.02 0.38
N ALA A 258 -13.08 -11.83 0.16
CA ALA A 258 -12.87 -13.05 0.94
C ALA A 258 -12.67 -12.75 2.44
N GLY A 259 -11.97 -11.66 2.76
CA GLY A 259 -11.83 -11.17 4.12
C GLY A 259 -13.18 -10.81 4.75
N VAL A 260 -14.02 -10.05 4.03
CA VAL A 260 -15.36 -9.66 4.49
C VAL A 260 -16.23 -10.88 4.78
N LEU A 261 -16.24 -11.89 3.90
CA LEU A 261 -16.98 -13.14 4.10
C LEU A 261 -16.45 -13.92 5.32
N THR A 262 -15.13 -13.97 5.47
CA THR A 262 -14.48 -14.66 6.60
C THR A 262 -14.85 -14.02 7.93
N GLU A 263 -14.78 -12.69 8.03
CA GLU A 263 -15.16 -11.91 9.22
C GLU A 263 -16.67 -11.98 9.53
N ALA A 264 -17.49 -12.08 8.49
CA ALA A 264 -18.93 -12.30 8.63
C ALA A 264 -19.28 -13.74 9.00
N ASN A 265 -18.33 -14.66 8.98
CA ASN A 265 -18.52 -16.11 9.11
C ASN A 265 -19.55 -16.66 8.09
N ARG A 266 -19.48 -16.19 6.84
CA ARG A 266 -20.42 -16.52 5.77
C ARG A 266 -19.69 -17.09 4.57
N ASP A 267 -20.37 -17.93 3.83
CA ASP A 267 -19.97 -18.53 2.55
C ASP A 267 -18.45 -18.81 2.42
N PRO A 268 -17.91 -19.73 3.22
CA PRO A 268 -16.48 -20.04 3.19
C PRO A 268 -16.01 -20.61 1.85
N ASP A 269 -16.91 -21.24 1.09
CA ASP A 269 -16.61 -21.78 -0.24
C ASP A 269 -16.38 -20.64 -1.25
N LEU A 270 -17.26 -19.61 -1.24
CA LEU A 270 -17.06 -18.43 -2.08
C LEU A 270 -15.81 -17.67 -1.65
N ALA A 271 -15.55 -17.52 -0.35
CA ALA A 271 -14.34 -16.88 0.15
C ALA A 271 -13.08 -17.60 -0.32
N ALA A 272 -13.05 -18.94 -0.27
CA ALA A 272 -11.94 -19.73 -0.79
C ALA A 272 -11.77 -19.54 -2.30
N LYS A 273 -12.86 -19.60 -3.06
CA LYS A 273 -12.85 -19.39 -4.51
C LYS A 273 -12.36 -18.00 -4.91
N MET A 274 -12.72 -16.96 -4.14
CA MET A 274 -12.23 -15.60 -4.37
C MET A 274 -10.71 -15.53 -4.18
N LEU A 275 -10.16 -16.12 -3.10
CA LEU A 275 -8.70 -16.17 -2.88
C LEU A 275 -7.98 -17.00 -3.94
N GLU A 276 -8.52 -18.15 -4.35
CA GLU A 276 -7.95 -18.96 -5.42
C GLU A 276 -7.92 -18.19 -6.75
N THR A 277 -9.00 -17.46 -7.06
CA THR A 277 -9.06 -16.60 -8.26
C THR A 277 -8.02 -15.47 -8.18
N TYR A 278 -7.86 -14.84 -7.02
CA TYR A 278 -6.86 -13.81 -6.78
C TYR A 278 -5.43 -14.35 -6.96
N LEU A 279 -5.13 -15.48 -6.33
CA LEU A 279 -3.81 -16.13 -6.40
C LEU A 279 -3.45 -16.57 -7.82
N ALA A 280 -4.43 -16.98 -8.62
CA ALA A 280 -4.24 -17.32 -10.03
C ALA A 280 -4.09 -16.10 -10.95
N SER A 281 -4.39 -14.88 -10.48
CA SER A 281 -4.28 -13.65 -11.27
C SER A 281 -2.84 -13.19 -11.40
N ASP A 282 -2.50 -12.60 -12.56
CA ASP A 282 -1.22 -11.91 -12.80
C ASP A 282 -1.20 -10.48 -12.24
N SER A 283 -2.35 -9.97 -11.75
CA SER A 283 -2.53 -8.59 -11.28
C SER A 283 -2.71 -8.55 -9.76
N LYS A 284 -1.74 -9.05 -9.02
CA LYS A 284 -1.68 -8.92 -7.56
C LYS A 284 -1.16 -7.55 -7.17
N THR A 285 -1.39 -7.15 -5.92
CA THR A 285 -0.92 -5.87 -5.38
C THR A 285 -0.34 -6.07 -3.97
N GLU A 286 0.46 -5.13 -3.52
CA GLU A 286 1.04 -5.16 -2.17
C GLU A 286 0.00 -5.03 -1.05
N GLU A 287 -1.21 -4.50 -1.34
CA GLU A 287 -2.31 -4.45 -0.38
C GLU A 287 -2.92 -5.82 -0.08
N GLY A 288 -2.76 -6.77 -1.02
CA GLY A 288 -3.17 -8.15 -0.86
C GLY A 288 -2.03 -9.13 -1.13
N PRO A 289 -0.95 -9.16 -0.31
CA PRO A 289 0.23 -9.97 -0.64
C PRO A 289 -0.11 -11.44 -0.81
N ALA A 290 0.43 -12.08 -1.86
CA ALA A 290 0.12 -13.48 -2.16
C ALA A 290 0.40 -14.42 -0.98
N PHE A 291 1.46 -14.18 -0.21
CA PHE A 291 1.75 -14.99 0.97
C PHE A 291 0.66 -14.88 2.04
N GLU A 292 0.04 -13.70 2.21
CA GLU A 292 -1.08 -13.55 3.14
C GLU A 292 -2.37 -14.15 2.57
N ALA A 293 -2.62 -14.02 1.27
CA ALA A 293 -3.74 -14.67 0.60
C ALA A 293 -3.69 -16.19 0.74
N HIS A 294 -2.50 -16.82 0.58
CA HIS A 294 -2.29 -18.23 0.86
C HIS A 294 -2.60 -18.59 2.32
N LEU A 295 -2.14 -17.79 3.28
CA LEU A 295 -2.44 -18.06 4.70
C LEU A 295 -3.94 -17.92 5.01
N ARG A 296 -4.63 -16.94 4.42
CA ARG A 296 -6.09 -16.81 4.55
C ARG A 296 -6.82 -18.02 3.95
N LEU A 297 -6.38 -18.48 2.77
CA LEU A 297 -6.91 -19.68 2.12
C LEU A 297 -6.64 -20.95 2.95
N ALA A 298 -5.45 -21.08 3.56
CA ALA A 298 -5.14 -22.16 4.49
C ALA A 298 -6.13 -22.24 5.65
N ARG A 299 -6.44 -21.09 6.27
CA ARG A 299 -7.42 -21.02 7.37
C ARG A 299 -8.83 -21.41 6.92
N LEU A 300 -9.24 -21.02 5.71
CA LEU A 300 -10.54 -21.43 5.15
C LEU A 300 -10.58 -22.93 4.84
N LYS A 301 -9.54 -23.48 4.19
CA LYS A 301 -9.46 -24.92 3.91
C LYS A 301 -9.51 -25.77 5.20
N LYS A 302 -8.82 -25.34 6.26
CA LYS A 302 -8.95 -25.98 7.59
C LYS A 302 -10.40 -25.93 8.08
N LYS A 303 -11.08 -24.80 7.99
CA LYS A 303 -12.48 -24.65 8.41
C LYS A 303 -13.42 -25.55 7.62
N LEU A 304 -13.12 -25.76 6.33
CA LEU A 304 -13.85 -26.68 5.43
C LEU A 304 -13.48 -28.16 5.63
N GLY A 305 -12.54 -28.48 6.54
CA GLY A 305 -12.11 -29.84 6.84
C GLY A 305 -10.94 -30.37 6.00
N ASP A 306 -10.46 -29.58 5.04
CA ASP A 306 -9.31 -29.90 4.19
C ASP A 306 -7.99 -29.53 4.88
N ARG A 307 -7.55 -30.36 5.82
CA ARG A 307 -6.28 -30.13 6.56
C ARG A 307 -5.04 -30.24 5.67
N ALA A 308 -5.05 -31.15 4.70
CA ALA A 308 -3.93 -31.33 3.79
C ALA A 308 -3.76 -30.12 2.87
N GLY A 309 -4.86 -29.63 2.32
CA GLY A 309 -4.88 -28.39 1.55
C GLY A 309 -4.49 -27.16 2.39
N ALA A 310 -4.91 -27.10 3.65
CA ALA A 310 -4.53 -26.01 4.55
C ALA A 310 -3.01 -25.97 4.79
N GLU A 311 -2.39 -27.11 5.03
CA GLU A 311 -0.93 -27.17 5.21
C GLU A 311 -0.20 -26.86 3.91
N HIS A 312 -0.71 -27.31 2.77
CA HIS A 312 -0.15 -26.95 1.45
C HIS A 312 -0.12 -25.42 1.25
N GLU A 313 -1.23 -24.75 1.51
CA GLU A 313 -1.33 -23.28 1.38
C GLU A 313 -0.41 -22.57 2.40
N ARG A 314 -0.28 -23.06 3.62
CA ARG A 314 0.66 -22.52 4.59
C ARG A 314 2.11 -22.60 4.10
N MET A 315 2.50 -23.75 3.53
CA MET A 315 3.84 -23.91 2.94
C MET A 315 4.06 -23.00 1.74
N ALA A 316 3.03 -22.78 0.91
CA ALA A 316 3.08 -21.81 -0.20
C ALA A 316 3.29 -20.38 0.33
N ALA A 317 2.62 -19.99 1.40
CA ALA A 317 2.84 -18.69 2.04
C ALA A 317 4.30 -18.53 2.51
N LEU A 318 4.87 -19.55 3.16
CA LEU A 318 6.26 -19.53 3.64
C LEU A 318 7.31 -19.59 2.52
N ALA A 319 6.96 -20.15 1.37
CA ALA A 319 7.84 -20.14 0.19
C ALA A 319 7.97 -18.74 -0.45
N LEU A 320 6.98 -17.86 -0.25
CA LEU A 320 7.00 -16.48 -0.72
C LEU A 320 7.55 -15.50 0.32
N ALA A 321 7.39 -15.82 1.60
CA ALA A 321 7.72 -14.96 2.75
C ALA A 321 8.11 -15.83 3.95
N HIS A 322 9.36 -16.32 3.96
CA HIS A 322 9.87 -17.23 5.01
C HIS A 322 9.71 -16.64 6.42
N ASP A 323 9.97 -15.32 6.58
CA ASP A 323 9.93 -14.63 7.86
C ASP A 323 8.54 -14.10 8.25
N TYR A 324 7.47 -14.50 7.53
CA TYR A 324 6.11 -14.11 7.85
C TYR A 324 5.59 -14.87 9.08
N LYS A 325 5.72 -14.25 10.25
CA LYS A 325 5.37 -14.86 11.55
C LYS A 325 3.98 -15.48 11.59
N PRO A 326 2.90 -14.83 11.07
CA PRO A 326 1.57 -15.44 11.12
C PRO A 326 1.47 -16.81 10.42
N ALA A 327 2.28 -17.05 9.36
CA ALA A 327 2.32 -18.34 8.70
C ALA A 327 3.23 -19.36 9.41
N GLN A 328 4.31 -18.89 10.06
CA GLN A 328 5.16 -19.74 10.88
C GLN A 328 4.44 -20.29 12.12
N GLU A 329 3.60 -19.46 12.74
CA GLU A 329 2.87 -19.79 13.99
C GLU A 329 1.56 -20.55 13.73
N ALA A 330 1.06 -20.54 12.48
CA ALA A 330 -0.18 -21.23 12.12
C ALA A 330 -0.03 -22.76 12.23
N LYS A 331 -1.05 -23.41 12.81
CA LYS A 331 -1.16 -24.88 12.97
C LYS A 331 -2.46 -25.36 12.34
N PHE A 332 -2.36 -26.33 11.44
CA PHE A 332 -3.50 -26.87 10.70
C PHE A 332 -3.73 -28.35 10.94
#